data_8d9a6d6cf6c2e51712fd8b00726b0de3
#
_entry.id   8d9a6d6cf6c2e51712fd8b00726b0de3
#
_cell.length_a   1.000
_cell.length_b   1.000
_cell.length_c   1.000
_cell.angle_alpha   90.00
_cell.angle_beta   90.00
_cell.angle_gamma   90.00
#
_symmetry.space_group_name_H-M   'P 1'
#
loop_
_entity.id
_entity.type
_entity.pdbx_description
1 polymer ?
#
loop_
_entity_poly.entity_id
_entity_poly.type
_entity_poly.pdbx_seq_one_letter_code
_entity_poly.pdbx_strand_id
1 'polypeptide(L)'
;MRQVDVTRNTSETQIQIVLNLDGAGKAELASGVPFLDHMLDQIARHGMIDLKVVAKGDTHIDDHHTVEDIGITLGQAIAKAVGDKAGITRYGHSYVPLDETLSRVVIDFSGRPGLEFHVPFTRARVGDFDVDLSIEFFRGFVNHAGVTLHIDNLRGVNAHHQIETVFKAFGRALRMALTPDPRAAGQVPSTKGSL
;
A
#
# COMPACT_ATOMS: atom_id res chain seq x y z
N MET A 1 1.31 6.84 19.73
CA MET A 1 0.40 5.97 18.94
C MET A 1 0.30 6.55 17.55
N ARG A 2 0.67 5.79 16.53
CA ARG A 2 0.72 6.25 15.13
C ARG A 2 -0.64 5.97 14.46
N GLN A 3 -1.66 6.71 14.93
CA GLN A 3 -3.04 6.59 14.45
C GLN A 3 -3.50 7.90 13.82
N VAL A 4 -4.16 7.83 12.66
CA VAL A 4 -4.65 8.98 11.92
C VAL A 4 -6.01 8.71 11.29
N ASP A 5 -6.75 9.78 11.05
CA ASP A 5 -7.96 9.82 10.22
C ASP A 5 -7.69 10.83 9.10
N VAL A 6 -7.91 10.40 7.85
CA VAL A 6 -7.72 11.21 6.65
C VAL A 6 -8.96 11.11 5.79
N THR A 7 -9.49 12.25 5.39
CA THR A 7 -10.61 12.36 4.46
C THR A 7 -10.14 13.09 3.20
N ARG A 8 -10.46 12.54 2.03
CA ARG A 8 -10.23 13.14 0.72
C ARG A 8 -11.54 13.16 -0.06
N ASN A 9 -11.98 14.34 -0.43
CA ASN A 9 -13.19 14.54 -1.21
C ASN A 9 -12.84 15.30 -2.49
N THR A 10 -13.26 14.76 -3.62
CA THR A 10 -13.18 15.38 -4.94
C THR A 10 -14.58 15.42 -5.57
N SER A 11 -14.69 15.87 -6.81
CA SER A 11 -15.92 15.73 -7.57
C SER A 11 -16.24 14.30 -7.96
N GLU A 12 -15.24 13.41 -7.96
CA GLU A 12 -15.32 12.03 -8.44
C GLU A 12 -15.44 11.03 -7.30
N THR A 13 -14.78 11.31 -6.15
CA THR A 13 -14.69 10.38 -5.03
C THR A 13 -14.85 11.06 -3.67
N GLN A 14 -15.36 10.30 -2.69
CA GLN A 14 -15.40 10.66 -1.27
C GLN A 14 -14.78 9.50 -0.51
N ILE A 15 -13.65 9.73 0.15
CA ILE A 15 -12.85 8.67 0.80
C ILE A 15 -12.50 9.09 2.21
N GLN A 16 -12.69 8.16 3.16
CA GLN A 16 -12.18 8.24 4.51
C GLN A 16 -11.32 7.03 4.81
N ILE A 17 -10.12 7.25 5.35
CA ILE A 17 -9.23 6.21 5.83
C ILE A 17 -8.86 6.49 7.28
N VAL A 18 -9.17 5.52 8.17
CA VAL A 18 -8.64 5.50 9.54
C VAL A 18 -7.56 4.42 9.60
N LEU A 19 -6.37 4.82 9.99
CA LEU A 19 -5.17 3.97 10.00
C LEU A 19 -4.55 3.97 11.40
N ASN A 20 -4.18 2.77 11.89
CA ASN A 20 -3.31 2.59 13.05
C ASN A 20 -2.12 1.70 12.66
N LEU A 21 -0.91 2.28 12.63
CA LEU A 21 0.32 1.55 12.26
C LEU A 21 0.75 0.57 13.35
N ASP A 22 0.30 0.75 14.58
CA ASP A 22 0.62 -0.11 15.74
C ASP A 22 -0.57 -1.05 16.07
N GLY A 23 -1.31 -1.45 15.03
CA GLY A 23 -2.53 -2.26 15.12
C GLY A 23 -2.27 -3.75 15.25
N ALA A 24 -3.35 -4.52 15.06
CA ALA A 24 -3.39 -5.98 15.17
C ALA A 24 -3.76 -6.67 13.83
N GLY A 25 -3.80 -5.93 12.73
CA GLY A 25 -4.16 -6.44 11.40
C GLY A 25 -5.67 -6.54 11.17
N LYS A 26 -6.46 -5.66 11.79
CA LYS A 26 -7.91 -5.60 11.60
C LYS A 26 -8.26 -4.72 10.40
N ALA A 27 -9.23 -5.15 9.61
CA ALA A 27 -9.72 -4.42 8.45
C ALA A 27 -11.24 -4.21 8.51
N GLU A 28 -11.69 -2.98 8.21
CA GLU A 28 -13.08 -2.61 7.97
C GLU A 28 -13.14 -1.91 6.60
N LEU A 29 -13.57 -2.61 5.55
CA LEU A 29 -13.41 -2.21 4.17
C LEU A 29 -14.76 -2.08 3.45
N ALA A 30 -14.96 -0.94 2.82
CA ALA A 30 -16.11 -0.61 2.00
C ALA A 30 -15.68 0.35 0.87
N SER A 31 -14.81 -0.12 -0.03
CA SER A 31 -14.30 0.69 -1.15
C SER A 31 -15.30 0.82 -2.30
N GLY A 32 -16.28 -0.08 -2.38
CA GLY A 32 -17.13 -0.23 -3.55
C GLY A 32 -16.52 -1.09 -4.67
N VAL A 33 -15.27 -1.53 -4.51
CA VAL A 33 -14.51 -2.38 -5.45
C VAL A 33 -14.11 -3.67 -4.72
N PRO A 34 -14.87 -4.77 -4.83
CA PRO A 34 -14.72 -5.96 -3.98
C PRO A 34 -13.34 -6.59 -4.02
N PHE A 35 -12.70 -6.64 -5.19
CA PHE A 35 -11.36 -7.19 -5.31
C PHE A 35 -10.32 -6.30 -4.63
N LEU A 36 -10.48 -4.97 -4.68
CA LEU A 36 -9.61 -4.06 -3.94
C LEU A 36 -9.79 -4.23 -2.42
N ASP A 37 -11.01 -4.42 -1.92
CA ASP A 37 -11.24 -4.71 -0.50
C ASP A 37 -10.47 -5.95 -0.07
N HIS A 38 -10.48 -7.02 -0.88
CA HIS A 38 -9.69 -8.21 -0.62
C HIS A 38 -8.17 -7.91 -0.59
N MET A 39 -7.68 -7.04 -1.47
CA MET A 39 -6.27 -6.63 -1.50
C MET A 39 -5.89 -5.75 -0.31
N LEU A 40 -6.75 -4.83 0.09
CA LEU A 40 -6.53 -3.98 1.27
C LEU A 40 -6.53 -4.80 2.58
N ASP A 41 -7.33 -5.88 2.67
CA ASP A 41 -7.26 -6.82 3.80
C ASP A 41 -5.89 -7.53 3.86
N GLN A 42 -5.27 -7.85 2.71
CA GLN A 42 -3.90 -8.38 2.69
C GLN A 42 -2.88 -7.39 3.26
N ILE A 43 -3.02 -6.10 2.91
CA ILE A 43 -2.15 -5.05 3.49
C ILE A 43 -2.34 -4.98 4.99
N ALA A 44 -3.57 -4.89 5.48
CA ALA A 44 -3.86 -4.78 6.90
C ALA A 44 -3.33 -5.97 7.69
N ARG A 45 -3.67 -7.17 7.26
CA ARG A 45 -3.32 -8.43 7.94
C ARG A 45 -1.82 -8.69 7.95
N HIS A 46 -1.16 -8.59 6.81
CA HIS A 46 0.28 -8.88 6.70
C HIS A 46 1.16 -7.72 7.16
N GLY A 47 0.62 -6.49 7.09
CA GLY A 47 1.23 -5.29 7.66
C GLY A 47 1.08 -5.18 9.18
N MET A 48 0.18 -5.95 9.79
CA MET A 48 -0.21 -5.81 11.21
C MET A 48 -0.64 -4.39 11.55
N ILE A 49 -1.33 -3.73 10.62
CA ILE A 49 -1.95 -2.42 10.80
C ILE A 49 -3.47 -2.57 10.91
N ASP A 50 -4.12 -1.70 11.68
CA ASP A 50 -5.57 -1.62 11.60
C ASP A 50 -5.96 -0.58 10.54
N LEU A 51 -6.84 -0.99 9.63
CA LEU A 51 -7.21 -0.20 8.46
C LEU A 51 -8.73 -0.18 8.28
N LYS A 52 -9.30 1.02 8.33
CA LYS A 52 -10.68 1.26 7.92
C LYS A 52 -10.69 2.11 6.66
N VAL A 53 -11.39 1.65 5.62
CA VAL A 53 -11.59 2.37 4.36
C VAL A 53 -13.07 2.45 4.06
N VAL A 54 -13.59 3.64 3.88
CA VAL A 54 -14.92 3.90 3.35
C VAL A 54 -14.77 4.79 2.14
N ALA A 55 -15.25 4.34 1.00
CA ALA A 55 -15.20 5.12 -0.24
C ALA A 55 -16.52 5.08 -0.98
N LYS A 56 -16.84 6.21 -1.64
CA LYS A 56 -17.89 6.34 -2.61
C LYS A 56 -17.31 7.06 -3.82
N GLY A 57 -17.18 6.35 -4.93
CA GLY A 57 -16.67 6.89 -6.19
C GLY A 57 -17.69 6.79 -7.31
N ASP A 58 -17.31 7.31 -8.46
CA ASP A 58 -18.05 7.31 -9.71
C ASP A 58 -17.91 5.99 -10.50
N THR A 59 -18.02 4.86 -9.80
CA THR A 59 -17.84 3.48 -10.33
C THR A 59 -18.78 3.12 -11.49
N HIS A 60 -19.79 3.97 -11.75
CA HIS A 60 -20.62 3.84 -12.96
C HIS A 60 -19.86 4.17 -14.26
N ILE A 61 -18.70 4.88 -14.16
CA ILE A 61 -17.79 5.11 -15.26
C ILE A 61 -16.85 3.90 -15.37
N ASP A 62 -16.00 3.74 -14.37
CA ASP A 62 -15.16 2.57 -14.08
C ASP A 62 -14.59 2.68 -12.65
N ASP A 63 -13.71 1.76 -12.25
CA ASP A 63 -13.14 1.76 -10.91
C ASP A 63 -11.85 2.60 -10.79
N HIS A 64 -11.37 3.24 -11.87
CA HIS A 64 -10.06 3.91 -11.92
C HIS A 64 -9.91 4.98 -10.84
N HIS A 65 -10.79 5.99 -10.85
CA HIS A 65 -10.72 7.10 -9.90
C HIS A 65 -10.80 6.63 -8.45
N THR A 66 -11.65 5.64 -8.18
CA THR A 66 -11.81 5.08 -6.83
C THR A 66 -10.53 4.38 -6.35
N VAL A 67 -9.93 3.54 -7.18
CA VAL A 67 -8.72 2.77 -6.83
C VAL A 67 -7.51 3.69 -6.68
N GLU A 68 -7.29 4.62 -7.61
CA GLU A 68 -6.21 5.60 -7.54
C GLU A 68 -6.34 6.48 -6.30
N ASP A 69 -7.51 7.05 -6.05
CA ASP A 69 -7.77 7.97 -4.93
C ASP A 69 -7.68 7.27 -3.57
N ILE A 70 -8.00 5.98 -3.47
CA ILE A 70 -7.73 5.17 -2.26
C ILE A 70 -6.22 5.02 -2.08
N GLY A 71 -5.45 4.75 -3.13
CA GLY A 71 -3.99 4.73 -3.09
C GLY A 71 -3.40 6.05 -2.59
N ILE A 72 -3.86 7.17 -3.16
CA ILE A 72 -3.50 8.54 -2.74
C ILE A 72 -3.79 8.75 -1.24
N THR A 73 -5.01 8.46 -0.81
CA THR A 73 -5.46 8.72 0.57
C THR A 73 -4.71 7.82 1.56
N LEU A 74 -4.43 6.57 1.21
CA LEU A 74 -3.60 5.68 2.03
C LEU A 74 -2.16 6.18 2.12
N GLY A 75 -1.60 6.69 1.02
CA GLY A 75 -0.28 7.32 1.01
C GLY A 75 -0.20 8.52 1.95
N GLN A 76 -1.21 9.40 1.91
CA GLN A 76 -1.34 10.54 2.83
C GLN A 76 -1.47 10.10 4.30
N ALA A 77 -2.27 9.06 4.56
CA ALA A 77 -2.45 8.51 5.90
C ALA A 77 -1.13 7.94 6.46
N ILE A 78 -0.39 7.18 5.65
CA ILE A 78 0.92 6.63 6.02
C ILE A 78 1.91 7.78 6.30
N ALA A 79 2.04 8.75 5.40
CA ALA A 79 2.95 9.89 5.60
C ALA A 79 2.65 10.65 6.90
N LYS A 80 1.36 10.92 7.16
CA LYS A 80 0.90 11.60 8.38
C LYS A 80 1.17 10.79 9.65
N ALA A 81 0.96 9.46 9.60
CA ALA A 81 1.16 8.59 10.76
C ALA A 81 2.64 8.35 11.08
N VAL A 82 3.51 8.33 10.07
CA VAL A 82 4.97 8.17 10.22
C VAL A 82 5.64 9.46 10.71
N GLY A 83 5.12 10.60 10.32
CA GLY A 83 5.68 11.91 10.71
C GLY A 83 7.08 12.16 10.16
N ASP A 84 8.02 12.50 11.03
CA ASP A 84 9.41 12.85 10.68
C ASP A 84 10.30 11.65 10.35
N LYS A 85 9.76 10.43 10.41
CA LYS A 85 10.46 9.16 10.15
C LYS A 85 11.58 8.83 11.14
N ALA A 86 11.63 9.53 12.30
CA ALA A 86 12.60 9.24 13.33
C ALA A 86 12.34 7.87 13.97
N GLY A 87 13.41 7.11 14.17
CA GLY A 87 13.39 5.84 14.89
C GLY A 87 12.71 4.67 14.16
N ILE A 88 12.35 4.78 12.88
CA ILE A 88 11.87 3.65 12.09
C ILE A 88 13.02 2.88 11.40
N THR A 89 12.77 1.64 11.00
CA THR A 89 13.73 0.83 10.22
C THR A 89 14.00 1.45 8.84
N ARG A 90 13.05 2.17 8.26
CA ARG A 90 13.09 2.88 6.97
C ARG A 90 12.99 1.96 5.74
N TYR A 91 13.82 0.91 5.68
CA TYR A 91 13.83 -0.04 4.56
C TYR A 91 13.02 -1.28 4.93
N GLY A 92 12.24 -1.77 3.98
CA GLY A 92 11.53 -3.03 4.14
C GLY A 92 11.53 -3.82 2.85
N HIS A 93 11.52 -5.13 2.97
CA HIS A 93 11.41 -6.02 1.82
C HIS A 93 10.67 -7.30 2.21
N SER A 94 10.08 -7.96 1.21
CA SER A 94 9.47 -9.26 1.39
C SER A 94 9.40 -10.03 0.09
N TYR A 95 9.54 -11.35 0.19
CA TYR A 95 9.21 -12.32 -0.84
C TYR A 95 7.99 -13.10 -0.36
N VAL A 96 6.93 -13.16 -1.15
CA VAL A 96 5.71 -13.88 -0.79
C VAL A 96 5.29 -14.80 -1.92
N PRO A 97 5.19 -16.12 -1.67
CA PRO A 97 4.63 -17.07 -2.61
C PRO A 97 3.12 -17.23 -2.42
N LEU A 98 2.43 -17.58 -3.49
CA LEU A 98 1.10 -18.15 -3.49
C LEU A 98 1.07 -19.18 -4.62
N ASP A 99 1.05 -20.47 -4.26
CA ASP A 99 1.16 -21.60 -5.17
C ASP A 99 2.35 -21.44 -6.14
N GLU A 100 2.07 -21.30 -7.46
CA GLU A 100 3.07 -21.14 -8.52
C GLU A 100 3.67 -19.74 -8.62
N THR A 101 3.08 -18.76 -7.93
CA THR A 101 3.42 -17.34 -8.03
C THR A 101 4.37 -16.93 -6.92
N LEU A 102 5.35 -16.11 -7.25
CA LEU A 102 6.28 -15.50 -6.30
C LEU A 102 6.47 -14.03 -6.64
N SER A 103 6.18 -13.15 -5.70
CA SER A 103 6.45 -11.71 -5.83
C SER A 103 7.44 -11.21 -4.79
N ARG A 104 8.19 -10.18 -5.16
CA ARG A 104 9.10 -9.42 -4.31
C ARG A 104 8.65 -7.96 -4.24
N VAL A 105 8.68 -7.40 -3.05
CA VAL A 105 8.46 -5.96 -2.82
C VAL A 105 9.58 -5.40 -1.96
N VAL A 106 10.11 -4.23 -2.34
CA VAL A 106 11.12 -3.49 -1.60
C VAL A 106 10.67 -2.03 -1.47
N ILE A 107 10.70 -1.47 -0.27
CA ILE A 107 10.29 -0.10 0.02
C ILE A 107 11.37 0.67 0.78
N ASP A 108 11.56 1.94 0.42
CA ASP A 108 12.38 2.92 1.14
C ASP A 108 11.54 4.16 1.47
N PHE A 109 11.42 4.51 2.74
CA PHE A 109 10.81 5.75 3.21
C PHE A 109 11.75 6.95 2.98
N SER A 110 12.18 7.12 1.73
CA SER A 110 13.22 8.05 1.29
C SER A 110 12.82 9.52 1.26
N GLY A 111 11.53 9.85 1.35
CA GLY A 111 11.01 11.19 1.06
C GLY A 111 10.93 11.51 -0.44
N ARG A 112 11.33 10.58 -1.31
CA ARG A 112 11.34 10.75 -2.78
C ARG A 112 10.41 9.73 -3.43
N PRO A 113 9.31 10.17 -4.07
CA PRO A 113 8.42 9.26 -4.80
C PRO A 113 9.13 8.55 -5.94
N GLY A 114 8.93 7.25 -6.06
CA GLY A 114 9.40 6.46 -7.18
C GLY A 114 8.74 5.08 -7.19
N LEU A 115 8.26 4.64 -8.35
CA LEU A 115 7.65 3.34 -8.53
C LEU A 115 8.29 2.60 -9.69
N GLU A 116 8.84 1.42 -9.39
CA GLU A 116 9.20 0.40 -10.37
C GLU A 116 8.23 -0.77 -10.23
N PHE A 117 7.44 -1.01 -11.26
CA PHE A 117 6.38 -2.01 -11.25
C PHE A 117 6.53 -2.98 -12.41
N HIS A 118 7.00 -4.20 -12.10
CA HIS A 118 7.29 -5.25 -13.08
C HIS A 118 6.44 -6.50 -12.79
N VAL A 119 5.16 -6.43 -13.17
CA VAL A 119 4.20 -7.54 -13.05
C VAL A 119 3.63 -7.84 -14.43
N PRO A 120 4.11 -8.89 -15.11
CA PRO A 120 3.68 -9.23 -16.46
C PRO A 120 2.34 -9.97 -16.42
N PHE A 121 1.22 -9.25 -16.38
CA PHE A 121 -0.09 -9.85 -16.41
C PHE A 121 -0.37 -10.57 -17.73
N THR A 122 -1.00 -11.75 -17.63
CA THR A 122 -1.37 -12.59 -18.80
C THR A 122 -2.82 -12.41 -19.22
N ARG A 123 -3.59 -11.64 -18.46
CA ARG A 123 -4.99 -11.32 -18.74
C ARG A 123 -5.31 -9.91 -18.25
N ALA A 124 -6.34 -9.29 -18.82
CA ALA A 124 -6.73 -7.92 -18.51
C ALA A 124 -7.56 -7.79 -17.21
N ARG A 125 -8.20 -8.86 -16.73
CA ARG A 125 -9.11 -8.78 -15.58
C ARG A 125 -9.03 -9.98 -14.66
N VAL A 126 -9.35 -9.72 -13.38
CA VAL A 126 -9.64 -10.71 -12.35
C VAL A 126 -11.06 -10.43 -11.82
N GLY A 127 -12.02 -11.27 -12.21
CA GLY A 127 -13.44 -10.91 -12.06
C GLY A 127 -13.73 -9.63 -12.83
N ASP A 128 -14.32 -8.64 -12.17
CA ASP A 128 -14.61 -7.32 -12.76
C ASP A 128 -13.44 -6.32 -12.61
N PHE A 129 -12.41 -6.68 -11.85
CA PHE A 129 -11.26 -5.81 -11.57
C PHE A 129 -10.26 -5.82 -12.73
N ASP A 130 -9.97 -4.64 -13.30
CA ASP A 130 -8.94 -4.44 -14.29
C ASP A 130 -7.55 -4.52 -13.64
N VAL A 131 -6.66 -5.36 -14.16
CA VAL A 131 -5.34 -5.59 -13.56
C VAL A 131 -4.46 -4.34 -13.57
N ASP A 132 -4.66 -3.43 -14.54
CA ASP A 132 -3.91 -2.17 -14.65
C ASP A 132 -4.19 -1.23 -13.47
N LEU A 133 -5.33 -1.39 -12.78
CA LEU A 133 -5.64 -0.61 -11.58
C LEU A 133 -4.67 -0.89 -10.42
N SER A 134 -3.98 -2.03 -10.44
CA SER A 134 -2.96 -2.35 -9.43
C SER A 134 -1.80 -1.35 -9.46
N ILE A 135 -1.31 -0.97 -10.65
CA ILE A 135 -0.23 0.02 -10.77
C ILE A 135 -0.71 1.42 -10.38
N GLU A 136 -1.97 1.78 -10.71
CA GLU A 136 -2.53 3.09 -10.37
C GLU A 136 -2.68 3.25 -8.84
N PHE A 137 -3.12 2.19 -8.13
CA PHE A 137 -3.11 2.17 -6.67
C PHE A 137 -1.72 2.48 -6.09
N PHE A 138 -0.68 1.76 -6.55
CA PHE A 138 0.68 1.96 -6.03
C PHE A 138 1.28 3.29 -6.46
N ARG A 139 0.95 3.80 -7.65
CA ARG A 139 1.37 5.13 -8.11
C ARG A 139 0.79 6.24 -7.23
N GLY A 140 -0.51 6.19 -6.96
CA GLY A 140 -1.16 7.09 -6.02
C GLY A 140 -0.52 7.03 -4.63
N PHE A 141 -0.26 5.80 -4.13
CA PHE A 141 0.37 5.58 -2.84
C PHE A 141 1.78 6.19 -2.76
N VAL A 142 2.69 5.85 -3.68
CA VAL A 142 4.11 6.28 -3.58
C VAL A 142 4.26 7.80 -3.66
N ASN A 143 3.45 8.44 -4.52
CA ASN A 143 3.48 9.89 -4.70
C ASN A 143 3.08 10.64 -3.42
N HIS A 144 2.21 10.07 -2.60
CA HIS A 144 1.67 10.73 -1.41
C HIS A 144 2.28 10.22 -0.09
N ALA A 145 2.83 9.01 -0.08
CA ALA A 145 3.64 8.52 1.03
C ALA A 145 5.10 9.04 1.00
N GLY A 146 5.56 9.52 -0.15
CA GLY A 146 6.94 9.98 -0.34
C GLY A 146 7.94 8.82 -0.22
N VAL A 147 7.66 7.69 -0.86
CA VAL A 147 8.49 6.48 -0.79
C VAL A 147 8.98 6.06 -2.16
N THR A 148 10.10 5.35 -2.18
CA THR A 148 10.55 4.59 -3.34
C THR A 148 10.10 3.15 -3.18
N LEU A 149 9.41 2.59 -4.18
CA LEU A 149 8.79 1.26 -4.14
C LEU A 149 9.15 0.46 -5.40
N HIS A 150 9.71 -0.72 -5.20
CA HIS A 150 9.99 -1.69 -6.26
C HIS A 150 9.10 -2.92 -6.07
N ILE A 151 8.39 -3.31 -7.11
CA ILE A 151 7.47 -4.45 -7.16
C ILE A 151 7.84 -5.31 -8.35
N ASP A 152 8.18 -6.57 -8.08
CA ASP A 152 8.49 -7.55 -9.10
C ASP A 152 7.67 -8.82 -8.89
N ASN A 153 6.98 -9.29 -9.92
CA ASN A 153 6.50 -10.66 -9.98
C ASN A 153 7.57 -11.52 -10.66
N LEU A 154 8.20 -12.38 -9.88
CA LEU A 154 9.33 -13.19 -10.31
C LEU A 154 8.91 -14.45 -11.05
N ARG A 155 7.73 -14.98 -10.70
CA ARG A 155 7.15 -16.20 -11.27
C ARG A 155 5.63 -16.17 -11.12
N GLY A 156 4.95 -16.99 -11.93
CA GLY A 156 3.51 -17.17 -11.88
C GLY A 156 2.80 -16.51 -13.05
N VAL A 157 1.65 -17.08 -13.39
CA VAL A 157 0.84 -16.67 -14.54
C VAL A 157 -0.62 -16.41 -14.18
N ASN A 158 -1.06 -16.80 -12.98
CA ASN A 158 -2.41 -16.52 -12.51
C ASN A 158 -2.47 -15.07 -12.03
N ALA A 159 -3.21 -14.20 -12.73
CA ALA A 159 -3.26 -12.77 -12.43
C ALA A 159 -3.79 -12.47 -11.01
N HIS A 160 -4.74 -13.26 -10.48
CA HIS A 160 -5.19 -13.15 -9.09
C HIS A 160 -4.02 -13.38 -8.12
N HIS A 161 -3.29 -14.50 -8.30
CA HIS A 161 -2.13 -14.81 -7.47
C HIS A 161 -1.02 -13.77 -7.61
N GLN A 162 -0.80 -13.22 -8.82
CA GLN A 162 0.19 -12.16 -9.05
C GLN A 162 -0.16 -10.91 -8.22
N ILE A 163 -1.40 -10.42 -8.31
CA ILE A 163 -1.83 -9.24 -7.55
C ILE A 163 -1.82 -9.53 -6.04
N GLU A 164 -2.38 -10.65 -5.61
CA GLU A 164 -2.47 -10.96 -4.18
C GLU A 164 -1.08 -11.12 -3.53
N THR A 165 -0.12 -11.78 -4.20
CA THR A 165 1.25 -11.89 -3.67
C THR A 165 1.95 -10.53 -3.59
N VAL A 166 1.68 -9.62 -4.53
CA VAL A 166 2.18 -8.24 -4.47
C VAL A 166 1.64 -7.51 -3.25
N PHE A 167 0.33 -7.54 -3.01
CA PHE A 167 -0.28 -6.85 -1.86
C PHE A 167 0.14 -7.47 -0.51
N LYS A 168 0.28 -8.80 -0.42
CA LYS A 168 0.84 -9.48 0.76
C LYS A 168 2.29 -9.08 1.01
N ALA A 169 3.12 -9.09 -0.04
CA ALA A 169 4.52 -8.71 0.06
C ALA A 169 4.68 -7.23 0.43
N PHE A 170 3.83 -6.37 -0.13
CA PHE A 170 3.78 -4.95 0.24
C PHE A 170 3.44 -4.75 1.71
N GLY A 171 2.39 -5.41 2.22
CA GLY A 171 2.04 -5.34 3.64
C GLY A 171 3.20 -5.74 4.55
N ARG A 172 3.90 -6.84 4.23
CA ARG A 172 5.07 -7.29 5.00
C ARG A 172 6.28 -6.34 4.90
N ALA A 173 6.57 -5.84 3.71
CA ALA A 173 7.64 -4.86 3.50
C ALA A 173 7.35 -3.55 4.26
N LEU A 174 6.10 -3.09 4.22
CA LEU A 174 5.62 -1.93 4.96
C LEU A 174 5.81 -2.12 6.47
N ARG A 175 5.37 -3.26 7.01
CA ARG A 175 5.57 -3.61 8.42
C ARG A 175 7.04 -3.55 8.82
N MET A 176 7.93 -4.14 8.03
CA MET A 176 9.37 -4.11 8.30
C MET A 176 9.91 -2.68 8.30
N ALA A 177 9.59 -1.88 7.28
CA ALA A 177 10.08 -0.52 7.14
C ALA A 177 9.62 0.41 8.27
N LEU A 178 8.38 0.21 8.76
CA LEU A 178 7.75 1.02 9.81
C LEU A 178 8.01 0.52 11.23
N THR A 179 8.67 -0.64 11.40
CA THR A 179 9.02 -1.18 12.71
C THR A 179 9.97 -0.20 13.41
N PRO A 180 9.68 0.21 14.66
CA PRO A 180 10.62 1.01 15.45
C PRO A 180 11.93 0.26 15.65
N ASP A 181 13.06 0.94 15.43
CA ASP A 181 14.40 0.41 15.73
C ASP A 181 14.86 0.98 17.07
N PRO A 182 14.94 0.16 18.14
CA PRO A 182 15.36 0.63 19.46
C PRO A 182 16.80 1.15 19.47
N ARG A 183 17.64 0.72 18.52
CA ARG A 183 19.04 1.16 18.41
C ARG A 183 19.18 2.51 17.72
N ALA A 184 18.17 2.92 16.95
CA ALA A 184 18.12 4.21 16.26
C ALA A 184 17.09 5.17 16.89
N ALA A 185 16.74 4.96 18.17
CA ALA A 185 15.70 5.72 18.86
C ALA A 185 15.94 7.24 18.76
N GLY A 186 14.95 7.95 18.19
CA GLY A 186 14.97 9.40 18.03
C GLY A 186 15.87 9.92 16.90
N GLN A 187 16.52 9.04 16.13
CA GLN A 187 17.34 9.44 14.99
C GLN A 187 16.59 9.23 13.67
N VAL A 188 16.74 10.17 12.75
CA VAL A 188 16.31 9.97 11.36
C VAL A 188 17.33 9.05 10.68
N PRO A 189 16.92 7.91 10.08
CA PRO A 189 17.83 6.93 9.51
C PRO A 189 18.39 7.39 8.15
N SER A 190 19.16 8.48 8.16
CA SER A 190 19.76 9.11 6.99
C SER A 190 21.10 9.76 7.34
N THR A 191 22.13 9.50 6.53
CA THR A 191 23.42 10.17 6.65
C THR A 191 23.35 11.68 6.42
N LYS A 192 22.25 12.17 5.81
CA LYS A 192 21.96 13.60 5.61
C LYS A 192 21.30 14.26 6.83
N GLY A 193 20.87 13.47 7.82
CA GLY A 193 20.10 13.96 8.97
C GLY A 193 18.65 14.36 8.67
N SER A 194 18.17 14.15 7.45
CA SER A 194 16.79 14.43 7.00
C SER A 194 16.35 13.46 5.92
N LEU A 195 15.03 13.30 5.78
CA LEU A 195 14.34 12.49 4.74
C LEU A 195 13.14 13.25 4.19
#